data_2ec03aa53ca967c4a6749cb556b4f4d6
#
_entry.id   2ec03aa53ca967c4a6749cb556b4f4d6
#
_cell.length_a   1.000
_cell.length_b   1.000
_cell.length_c   1.000
_cell.angle_alpha   90.00
_cell.angle_beta   90.00
_cell.angle_gamma   90.00
#
_symmetry.space_group_name_H-M   'P 1'
#
loop_
_entity.id
_entity.type
_entity.pdbx_description
1 polymer ?
#
loop_
_entity_poly.entity_id
_entity_poly.type
_entity_poly.pdbx_seq_one_letter_code
_entity_poly.pdbx_strand_id
1 'polypeptide(L)'
;MARVRKKCGSTMRSKGTTSNIFSEQTDIEEARTYEEPEQPEVEKCATPVVTYAEGKLSFSCETEGANYVTKLVAEDAKEYYDAEIELSATYNIEVFATKANCENSDTVNVVLVWVENGDVNEDICIISVPTAPVLVQGNGGVLSVSGVAKGADVVVYTISGTEVARSTATNGTATISTGLQSGTIVVVKFGNKSVKVRI
;
A
#
# COMPACT_ATOMS: atom_id res chain seq x y z
N MET A 1 -36.89 -27.54 28.09
CA MET A 1 -37.33 -28.90 27.64
C MET A 1 -36.17 -29.54 26.91
N ALA A 2 -35.45 -30.38 27.57
CA ALA A 2 -35.45 -31.85 27.62
C ALA A 2 -34.83 -32.43 26.34
N ARG A 3 -33.58 -32.87 26.46
CA ARG A 3 -33.06 -34.25 26.52
C ARG A 3 -33.39 -35.08 25.25
N VAL A 4 -32.35 -35.71 24.63
CA VAL A 4 -32.07 -37.14 24.84
C VAL A 4 -30.68 -37.54 24.29
N ARG A 5 -29.88 -38.18 25.15
CA ARG A 5 -28.70 -39.00 24.83
C ARG A 5 -29.14 -40.38 24.35
N LYS A 6 -28.41 -41.01 23.44
CA LYS A 6 -28.36 -42.45 23.36
C LYS A 6 -26.93 -42.94 23.17
N LYS A 7 -26.46 -43.62 24.21
CA LYS A 7 -25.38 -44.61 24.19
C LYS A 7 -25.96 -45.92 23.69
N CYS A 8 -25.21 -46.66 22.88
CA CYS A 8 -25.36 -48.09 22.83
C CYS A 8 -24.00 -48.75 22.59
N GLY A 9 -23.49 -49.39 23.59
CA GLY A 9 -22.37 -50.30 23.47
C GLY A 9 -22.87 -51.70 23.14
N SER A 10 -22.07 -52.45 22.48
CA SER A 10 -22.20 -53.91 22.49
C SER A 10 -20.84 -54.55 22.29
N THR A 11 -20.42 -55.25 23.32
CA THR A 11 -19.28 -56.13 23.43
C THR A 11 -19.67 -57.49 22.85
N MET A 12 -18.88 -58.05 21.96
CA MET A 12 -18.87 -59.51 21.71
C MET A 12 -17.45 -60.03 21.69
N ARG A 13 -17.14 -60.83 22.68
CA ARG A 13 -15.98 -61.72 22.74
C ARG A 13 -16.29 -62.96 21.90
N SER A 14 -15.34 -63.41 21.07
CA SER A 14 -15.25 -64.79 20.63
C SER A 14 -13.80 -65.25 20.72
N LYS A 15 -13.61 -66.35 21.45
CA LYS A 15 -12.39 -67.14 21.53
C LYS A 15 -12.29 -68.08 20.35
N GLY A 16 -11.09 -68.30 19.85
CA GLY A 16 -10.81 -69.42 18.90
C GLY A 16 -9.38 -69.37 18.40
N THR A 17 -8.48 -69.98 19.15
CA THR A 17 -7.52 -71.06 18.86
C THR A 17 -6.59 -70.89 17.66
N THR A 18 -5.31 -70.74 17.99
CA THR A 18 -4.02 -71.22 17.38
C THR A 18 -4.04 -71.84 15.98
N SER A 19 -3.23 -71.21 15.09
CA SER A 19 -2.35 -71.98 14.19
C SER A 19 -1.21 -71.10 13.72
N ASN A 20 0.01 -71.44 14.11
CA ASN A 20 1.27 -70.89 13.60
C ASN A 20 1.45 -71.32 12.17
N ILE A 21 1.58 -70.39 11.23
CA ILE A 21 2.35 -70.59 10.01
C ILE A 21 3.21 -69.38 9.80
N PHE A 22 4.51 -69.57 9.92
CA PHE A 22 5.56 -68.68 9.49
C PHE A 22 5.44 -68.45 7.99
N SER A 23 5.28 -67.23 7.59
CA SER A 23 5.75 -66.76 6.28
C SER A 23 6.33 -65.34 6.52
N GLU A 24 7.64 -65.29 6.45
CA GLU A 24 8.38 -64.06 6.28
C GLU A 24 7.87 -63.42 4.95
N GLN A 25 7.14 -62.38 5.09
CA GLN A 25 6.90 -61.44 3.98
C GLN A 25 7.51 -60.11 4.42
N THR A 26 8.75 -59.92 3.97
CA THR A 26 9.39 -58.61 3.99
C THR A 26 8.65 -57.68 3.06
N ASP A 27 7.62 -57.05 3.56
CA ASP A 27 7.06 -55.87 2.91
C ASP A 27 7.99 -54.69 3.16
N ILE A 28 8.89 -54.50 2.19
CA ILE A 28 9.58 -53.23 2.02
C ILE A 28 8.52 -52.26 1.54
N GLU A 29 7.89 -51.57 2.48
CA GLU A 29 7.14 -50.35 2.20
C GLU A 29 8.17 -49.31 1.78
N GLU A 30 8.47 -49.25 0.49
CA GLU A 30 9.09 -48.09 -0.12
C GLU A 30 8.14 -46.93 0.15
N ALA A 31 8.46 -46.12 1.18
CA ALA A 31 7.88 -44.82 1.38
C ALA A 31 8.22 -44.00 0.14
N ARG A 32 7.32 -44.01 -0.85
CA ARG A 32 7.33 -43.02 -1.91
C ARG A 32 7.03 -41.72 -1.27
N THR A 33 8.09 -40.98 -0.97
CA THR A 33 8.02 -39.55 -0.72
C THR A 33 7.40 -38.95 -1.98
N TYR A 34 6.13 -38.62 -1.89
CA TYR A 34 5.47 -37.73 -2.84
C TYR A 34 6.16 -36.39 -2.69
N GLU A 35 7.13 -36.08 -3.52
CA GLU A 35 7.58 -34.71 -3.72
C GLU A 35 6.40 -34.00 -4.39
N GLU A 36 5.71 -33.17 -3.61
CA GLU A 36 4.71 -32.24 -4.11
C GLU A 36 5.40 -31.40 -5.20
N PRO A 37 4.87 -31.36 -6.44
CA PRO A 37 5.51 -30.59 -7.49
C PRO A 37 5.61 -29.16 -7.02
N GLU A 38 6.85 -28.66 -6.91
CA GLU A 38 7.13 -27.24 -6.61
C GLU A 38 6.34 -26.41 -7.61
N GLN A 39 5.32 -25.71 -7.10
CA GLN A 39 4.62 -24.71 -7.89
C GLN A 39 5.66 -23.69 -8.35
N PRO A 40 5.73 -23.38 -9.65
CA PRO A 40 6.67 -22.37 -10.12
C PRO A 40 6.40 -21.07 -9.34
N GLU A 41 7.42 -20.59 -8.62
CA GLU A 41 7.37 -19.28 -7.96
C GLU A 41 7.07 -18.23 -9.03
N VAL A 42 5.89 -17.64 -8.96
CA VAL A 42 5.50 -16.55 -9.85
C VAL A 42 6.15 -15.29 -9.30
N GLU A 43 7.08 -14.72 -10.06
CA GLU A 43 7.74 -13.47 -9.69
C GLU A 43 6.72 -12.34 -9.57
N LYS A 44 6.82 -11.54 -8.50
CA LYS A 44 5.99 -10.37 -8.28
C LYS A 44 6.62 -9.15 -8.94
N CYS A 45 5.82 -8.33 -9.60
CA CYS A 45 6.30 -7.06 -10.15
C CYS A 45 6.83 -6.13 -9.05
N ALA A 46 7.89 -5.40 -9.35
CA ALA A 46 8.42 -4.37 -8.47
C ALA A 46 7.41 -3.22 -8.31
N THR A 47 7.38 -2.64 -7.13
CA THR A 47 6.48 -1.53 -6.80
C THR A 47 6.82 -0.28 -7.63
N PRO A 48 5.83 0.38 -8.26
CA PRO A 48 6.09 1.55 -9.08
C PRO A 48 6.50 2.78 -8.24
N VAL A 49 7.39 3.57 -8.81
CA VAL A 49 7.74 4.92 -8.33
C VAL A 49 7.00 5.93 -9.20
N VAL A 50 6.37 6.89 -8.53
CA VAL A 50 5.60 7.96 -9.19
C VAL A 50 6.39 9.26 -9.13
N THR A 51 6.52 9.92 -10.26
CA THR A 51 7.16 11.24 -10.36
C THR A 51 6.23 12.22 -11.06
N TYR A 52 6.31 13.49 -10.64
CA TYR A 52 5.60 14.59 -11.29
C TYR A 52 6.60 15.64 -11.74
N ALA A 53 6.62 15.92 -13.02
CA ALA A 53 7.45 16.95 -13.63
C ALA A 53 6.76 17.55 -14.84
N GLU A 54 6.92 18.84 -15.05
CA GLU A 54 6.42 19.57 -16.23
C GLU A 54 4.94 19.33 -16.55
N GLY A 55 4.09 19.23 -15.52
CA GLY A 55 2.66 18.97 -15.68
C GLY A 55 2.28 17.52 -15.99
N LYS A 56 3.23 16.58 -15.90
CA LYS A 56 3.02 15.16 -16.22
C LYS A 56 3.35 14.26 -15.05
N LEU A 57 2.48 13.27 -14.83
CA LEU A 57 2.77 12.12 -13.97
C LEU A 57 3.50 11.06 -14.80
N SER A 58 4.57 10.54 -14.24
CA SER A 58 5.34 9.44 -14.83
C SER A 58 5.49 8.31 -13.84
N PHE A 59 5.44 7.08 -14.35
CA PHE A 59 5.54 5.87 -13.56
C PHE A 59 6.75 5.06 -14.03
N SER A 60 7.51 4.53 -13.09
CA SER A 60 8.64 3.66 -13.36
C SER A 60 8.74 2.55 -12.32
N CYS A 61 9.23 1.38 -12.69
CA CYS A 61 9.58 0.31 -11.74
C CYS A 61 10.79 -0.49 -12.26
N GLU A 62 11.37 -1.30 -11.38
CA GLU A 62 12.52 -2.15 -11.71
C GLU A 62 12.15 -3.34 -12.61
N THR A 63 10.87 -3.70 -12.71
CA THR A 63 10.39 -4.78 -13.58
C THR A 63 10.38 -4.31 -15.04
N GLU A 64 11.30 -4.79 -15.83
CA GLU A 64 11.40 -4.44 -17.26
C GLU A 64 10.15 -4.89 -18.03
N GLY A 65 9.60 -4.00 -18.85
CA GLY A 65 8.41 -4.27 -19.67
C GLY A 65 7.10 -4.36 -18.87
N ALA A 66 7.06 -3.84 -17.65
CA ALA A 66 5.82 -3.74 -16.89
C ALA A 66 4.89 -2.67 -17.46
N ASN A 67 3.58 -2.92 -17.36
CA ASN A 67 2.53 -1.96 -17.62
C ASN A 67 2.01 -1.39 -16.30
N TYR A 68 1.42 -0.19 -16.33
CA TYR A 68 0.89 0.46 -15.15
C TYR A 68 -0.62 0.58 -15.24
N VAL A 69 -1.30 0.15 -14.19
CA VAL A 69 -2.73 0.36 -14.03
C VAL A 69 -2.92 1.49 -13.03
N THR A 70 -3.56 2.58 -13.49
CA THR A 70 -3.72 3.81 -12.70
C THR A 70 -5.19 4.15 -12.56
N LYS A 71 -5.60 4.42 -11.32
CA LYS A 71 -6.90 5.02 -11.02
C LYS A 71 -6.66 6.41 -10.43
N LEU A 72 -7.24 7.41 -11.03
CA LEU A 72 -7.11 8.81 -10.65
C LEU A 72 -8.49 9.37 -10.30
N VAL A 73 -8.60 9.95 -9.11
CA VAL A 73 -9.81 10.58 -8.60
C VAL A 73 -9.47 11.99 -8.14
N ALA A 74 -10.16 12.99 -8.71
CA ALA A 74 -10.09 14.37 -8.24
C ALA A 74 -11.01 14.54 -7.02
N GLU A 75 -10.50 15.10 -5.92
CA GLU A 75 -11.31 15.33 -4.72
C GLU A 75 -12.24 16.56 -4.85
N ASP A 76 -11.85 17.54 -5.66
CA ASP A 76 -12.55 18.82 -5.78
C ASP A 76 -13.25 19.00 -7.13
N ALA A 77 -14.18 18.13 -7.46
CA ALA A 77 -15.12 18.39 -8.54
C ALA A 77 -16.16 19.43 -8.08
N LYS A 78 -15.80 20.72 -8.10
CA LYS A 78 -16.73 21.84 -7.85
C LYS A 78 -17.16 22.43 -9.16
N GLU A 79 -18.44 22.83 -9.25
CA GLU A 79 -18.92 23.68 -10.34
C GLU A 79 -18.52 25.13 -10.01
N TYR A 80 -17.79 25.76 -10.92
CA TYR A 80 -17.36 27.17 -10.79
C TYR A 80 -18.21 28.03 -11.72
N TYR A 81 -18.66 29.17 -11.19
CA TYR A 81 -19.48 30.15 -11.94
C TYR A 81 -18.75 31.50 -12.06
N ASP A 82 -17.52 31.59 -11.58
CA ASP A 82 -16.72 32.83 -11.60
C ASP A 82 -15.94 32.97 -12.91
N ALA A 83 -15.64 34.22 -13.31
CA ALA A 83 -14.91 34.53 -14.54
C ALA A 83 -13.42 34.15 -14.45
N GLU A 84 -12.87 33.99 -13.23
CA GLU A 84 -11.51 33.53 -12.95
C GLU A 84 -11.58 32.40 -11.96
N ILE A 85 -10.98 31.27 -12.32
CA ILE A 85 -10.97 30.05 -11.51
C ILE A 85 -9.53 29.72 -11.18
N GLU A 86 -9.18 29.73 -9.90
CA GLU A 86 -7.93 29.13 -9.43
C GLU A 86 -8.06 27.60 -9.42
N LEU A 87 -7.29 26.96 -10.27
CA LEU A 87 -7.24 25.49 -10.34
C LEU A 87 -6.37 24.97 -9.17
N SER A 88 -7.01 24.68 -8.06
CA SER A 88 -6.41 23.93 -6.97
C SER A 88 -7.16 22.61 -6.79
N ALA A 89 -6.68 21.54 -7.36
CA ALA A 89 -7.28 20.24 -7.22
C ALA A 89 -6.34 19.33 -6.42
N THR A 90 -6.93 18.52 -5.55
CA THR A 90 -6.24 17.38 -4.93
C THR A 90 -6.61 16.13 -5.71
N TYR A 91 -5.61 15.39 -6.17
CA TYR A 91 -5.80 14.13 -6.89
C TYR A 91 -5.31 12.97 -6.04
N ASN A 92 -6.19 12.00 -5.83
CA ASN A 92 -5.82 10.70 -5.26
C ASN A 92 -5.54 9.73 -6.41
N ILE A 93 -4.37 9.12 -6.38
CA ILE A 93 -3.85 8.26 -7.44
C ILE A 93 -3.50 6.92 -6.81
N GLU A 94 -4.07 5.85 -7.33
CA GLU A 94 -3.69 4.47 -7.01
C GLU A 94 -3.00 3.90 -8.25
N VAL A 95 -1.81 3.34 -8.09
CA VAL A 95 -1.06 2.74 -9.20
C VAL A 95 -0.37 1.45 -8.78
N PHE A 96 -0.40 0.46 -9.64
CA PHE A 96 0.37 -0.77 -9.50
C PHE A 96 0.92 -1.21 -10.86
N ALA A 97 2.01 -1.96 -10.83
CA ALA A 97 2.64 -2.54 -12.01
C ALA A 97 2.10 -3.94 -12.29
N THR A 98 1.92 -4.28 -13.55
CA THR A 98 1.47 -5.60 -14.02
C THR A 98 2.31 -6.05 -15.21
N LYS A 99 2.58 -7.35 -15.30
CA LYS A 99 3.28 -7.99 -16.41
C LYS A 99 2.71 -9.39 -16.63
N ALA A 100 2.69 -9.84 -17.88
CA ALA A 100 2.26 -11.20 -18.20
C ALA A 100 3.13 -12.24 -17.46
N ASN A 101 2.51 -13.23 -16.85
CA ASN A 101 3.14 -14.29 -16.06
C ASN A 101 3.85 -13.83 -14.77
N CYS A 102 3.54 -12.63 -14.29
CA CYS A 102 3.99 -12.13 -12.99
C CYS A 102 2.78 -11.76 -12.13
N GLU A 103 2.93 -11.81 -10.82
CA GLU A 103 1.96 -11.21 -9.92
C GLU A 103 2.03 -9.68 -10.00
N ASN A 104 0.89 -9.02 -9.80
CA ASN A 104 0.84 -7.57 -9.73
C ASN A 104 1.68 -7.07 -8.55
N SER A 105 2.29 -5.90 -8.70
CA SER A 105 2.98 -5.24 -7.59
C SER A 105 2.01 -4.81 -6.48
N ASP A 106 2.56 -4.40 -5.35
CA ASP A 106 1.80 -3.66 -4.36
C ASP A 106 1.28 -2.35 -4.96
N THR A 107 0.10 -1.93 -4.49
CA THR A 107 -0.51 -0.67 -4.91
C THR A 107 0.14 0.49 -4.18
N VAL A 108 0.62 1.47 -4.93
CA VAL A 108 1.13 2.74 -4.40
C VAL A 108 -0.01 3.75 -4.37
N ASN A 109 -0.19 4.40 -3.23
CA ASN A 109 -1.16 5.47 -3.05
C ASN A 109 -0.42 6.80 -3.06
N VAL A 110 -0.86 7.69 -3.93
CA VAL A 110 -0.23 9.00 -4.14
C VAL A 110 -1.30 10.08 -4.03
N VAL A 111 -0.97 11.16 -3.35
CA VAL A 111 -1.77 12.39 -3.34
C VAL A 111 -0.95 13.48 -3.99
N LEU A 112 -1.48 14.06 -5.05
CA LEU A 112 -0.93 15.23 -5.72
C LEU A 112 -1.80 16.44 -5.33
N VAL A 113 -1.19 17.45 -4.73
CA VAL A 113 -1.87 18.65 -4.27
C VAL A 113 -1.05 19.89 -4.62
N TRP A 114 -1.72 20.97 -5.00
CA TRP A 114 -1.09 22.27 -5.22
C TRP A 114 -1.04 23.06 -3.90
N VAL A 115 0.12 23.57 -3.58
CA VAL A 115 0.37 24.37 -2.38
C VAL A 115 0.81 25.76 -2.80
N GLU A 116 0.19 26.75 -2.20
CA GLU A 116 0.70 28.11 -2.30
C GLU A 116 2.05 28.18 -1.57
N ASN A 117 3.11 28.49 -2.31
CA ASN A 117 4.42 28.77 -1.74
C ASN A 117 4.41 30.23 -1.25
N GLY A 118 3.85 30.43 -0.06
CA GLY A 118 3.83 31.76 0.54
C GLY A 118 4.94 31.93 1.55
N ASP A 119 6.00 32.63 1.17
CA ASP A 119 6.61 33.58 2.07
C ASP A 119 5.79 34.87 1.94
N VAL A 120 4.78 35.02 2.77
CA VAL A 120 4.01 36.27 2.84
C VAL A 120 4.88 37.27 3.56
N ASN A 121 5.66 38.01 2.82
CA ASN A 121 6.17 39.29 3.29
C ASN A 121 4.97 40.25 3.26
N GLU A 122 4.41 40.57 4.41
CA GLU A 122 3.17 41.35 4.57
C GLU A 122 3.21 42.79 4.02
N ASP A 123 4.30 43.17 3.36
CA ASP A 123 4.56 44.57 3.00
C ASP A 123 4.51 44.89 1.49
N ILE A 124 4.16 43.96 0.59
CA ILE A 124 4.10 44.31 -0.83
C ILE A 124 2.82 43.73 -1.47
N CYS A 125 1.95 44.63 -1.89
CA CYS A 125 0.79 44.37 -2.74
C CYS A 125 1.11 43.53 -3.95
N ILE A 126 0.29 42.49 -4.17
CA ILE A 126 0.10 41.76 -5.44
C ILE A 126 1.36 41.03 -5.92
N ILE A 127 1.59 39.87 -5.35
CA ILE A 127 2.38 38.85 -6.03
C ILE A 127 1.47 37.60 -6.10
N SER A 128 1.19 37.15 -7.30
CA SER A 128 0.63 35.82 -7.54
C SER A 128 1.57 34.80 -6.90
N VAL A 129 1.13 34.21 -5.81
CA VAL A 129 1.91 33.19 -5.10
C VAL A 129 2.00 31.99 -6.04
N PRO A 130 3.18 31.60 -6.51
CA PRO A 130 3.27 30.44 -7.40
C PRO A 130 2.81 29.20 -6.63
N THR A 131 1.76 28.56 -7.11
CA THR A 131 1.32 27.25 -6.63
C THR A 131 2.30 26.19 -7.10
N ALA A 132 2.95 25.50 -6.20
CA ALA A 132 3.82 24.38 -6.51
C ALA A 132 3.10 23.06 -6.20
N PRO A 133 3.19 22.08 -7.09
CA PRO A 133 2.63 20.77 -6.82
C PRO A 133 3.46 20.01 -5.78
N VAL A 134 2.78 19.44 -4.80
CA VAL A 134 3.37 18.54 -3.81
C VAL A 134 2.83 17.13 -4.03
N LEU A 135 3.74 16.18 -4.16
CA LEU A 135 3.45 14.76 -4.31
C LEU A 135 3.69 14.05 -2.98
N VAL A 136 2.65 13.43 -2.44
CA VAL A 136 2.72 12.60 -1.22
C VAL A 136 2.46 11.16 -1.61
N GLN A 137 3.45 10.31 -1.40
CA GLN A 137 3.41 8.90 -1.77
C GLN A 137 3.55 8.01 -0.54
N GLY A 138 2.61 7.10 -0.33
CA GLY A 138 2.65 6.10 0.72
C GLY A 138 2.90 4.71 0.18
N ASN A 139 3.86 3.99 0.75
CA ASN A 139 4.15 2.61 0.42
C ASN A 139 4.81 1.89 1.61
N GLY A 140 4.23 0.76 2.03
CA GLY A 140 4.84 -0.15 3.01
C GLY A 140 5.19 0.49 4.36
N GLY A 141 4.40 1.45 4.84
CA GLY A 141 4.67 2.16 6.09
C GLY A 141 5.69 3.30 5.97
N VAL A 142 6.17 3.59 4.76
CA VAL A 142 7.05 4.71 4.45
C VAL A 142 6.28 5.75 3.65
N LEU A 143 6.49 7.02 3.98
CA LEU A 143 5.97 8.18 3.26
C LEU A 143 7.10 8.94 2.60
N SER A 144 6.90 9.32 1.35
CA SER A 144 7.74 10.27 0.63
C SER A 144 6.91 11.49 0.25
N VAL A 145 7.38 12.66 0.60
CA VAL A 145 6.75 13.95 0.27
C VAL A 145 7.74 14.75 -0.55
N SER A 146 7.39 15.09 -1.77
CA SER A 146 8.25 15.86 -2.69
C SER A 146 7.53 17.11 -3.19
N GLY A 147 8.29 18.14 -3.54
CA GLY A 147 7.76 19.45 -3.96
C GLY A 147 7.54 20.44 -2.82
N VAL A 148 7.97 20.10 -1.60
CA VAL A 148 7.91 21.02 -0.45
C VAL A 148 9.13 21.94 -0.39
N ALA A 149 9.02 23.08 0.30
CA ALA A 149 10.14 23.99 0.48
C ALA A 149 11.29 23.30 1.25
N LYS A 150 12.54 23.65 0.92
CA LYS A 150 13.70 23.19 1.68
C LYS A 150 13.58 23.65 3.14
N GLY A 151 13.75 22.72 4.07
CA GLY A 151 13.63 23.01 5.50
C GLY A 151 12.18 22.98 6.01
N ALA A 152 11.18 22.71 5.17
CA ALA A 152 9.80 22.57 5.60
C ALA A 152 9.62 21.34 6.50
N ASP A 153 8.88 21.50 7.60
CA ASP A 153 8.50 20.39 8.46
C ASP A 153 7.33 19.63 7.84
N VAL A 154 7.48 18.31 7.79
CA VAL A 154 6.45 17.38 7.40
C VAL A 154 6.10 16.51 8.59
N VAL A 155 4.84 16.53 9.01
CA VAL A 155 4.37 15.84 10.22
C VAL A 155 3.27 14.87 9.83
N VAL A 156 3.35 13.66 10.35
CA VAL A 156 2.38 12.59 10.09
C VAL A 156 1.55 12.36 11.33
N TYR A 157 0.24 12.33 11.16
CA TYR A 157 -0.74 12.08 12.22
C TYR A 157 -1.59 10.86 11.89
N THR A 158 -2.05 10.18 12.91
CA THR A 158 -3.18 9.24 12.77
C THR A 158 -4.46 10.02 12.45
N ILE A 159 -5.49 9.33 12.01
CA ILE A 159 -6.84 9.93 11.82
C ILE A 159 -7.46 10.44 13.12
N SER A 160 -6.98 9.98 14.29
CA SER A 160 -7.37 10.47 15.61
C SER A 160 -6.60 11.73 16.05
N GLY A 161 -5.65 12.22 15.24
CA GLY A 161 -4.87 13.42 15.52
C GLY A 161 -3.59 13.20 16.34
N THR A 162 -3.20 11.94 16.59
CA THR A 162 -1.94 11.63 17.29
C THR A 162 -0.77 11.73 16.32
N GLU A 163 0.26 12.49 16.67
CA GLU A 163 1.51 12.57 15.89
C GLU A 163 2.20 11.19 15.90
N VAL A 164 2.55 10.70 14.72
CA VAL A 164 3.21 9.40 14.52
C VAL A 164 4.69 9.60 14.24
N ALA A 165 5.00 10.54 13.35
CA ALA A 165 6.36 10.80 12.90
C ALA A 165 6.50 12.20 12.33
N ARG A 166 7.73 12.68 12.27
CA ARG A 166 8.10 14.00 11.74
C ARG A 166 9.41 13.92 10.98
N SER A 167 9.54 14.69 9.92
CA SER A 167 10.80 14.89 9.20
C SER A 167 10.86 16.28 8.62
N THR A 168 12.07 16.76 8.41
CA THR A 168 12.32 18.07 7.75
C THR A 168 12.77 17.81 6.32
N ALA A 169 12.22 18.54 5.37
CA ALA A 169 12.52 18.35 3.96
C ALA A 169 13.96 18.76 3.61
N THR A 170 14.67 17.86 2.96
CA THR A 170 16.00 18.11 2.40
C THR A 170 15.89 18.19 0.88
N ASN A 171 16.34 19.28 0.28
CA ASN A 171 16.25 19.49 -1.17
C ASN A 171 14.83 19.31 -1.76
N GLY A 172 13.81 19.77 -1.02
CA GLY A 172 12.42 19.68 -1.47
C GLY A 172 11.74 18.33 -1.27
N THR A 173 12.39 17.38 -0.59
CA THR A 173 11.85 16.05 -0.33
C THR A 173 12.02 15.68 1.14
N ALA A 174 10.99 15.04 1.72
CA ALA A 174 11.04 14.45 3.05
C ALA A 174 10.64 12.96 2.94
N THR A 175 11.42 12.08 3.55
CA THR A 175 11.09 10.66 3.69
C THR A 175 10.87 10.34 5.15
N ILE A 176 9.77 9.65 5.46
CA ILE A 176 9.29 9.41 6.82
C ILE A 176 8.91 7.94 6.97
N SER A 177 9.58 7.24 7.87
CA SER A 177 9.16 5.91 8.29
C SER A 177 8.18 6.06 9.44
N THR A 178 6.97 5.56 9.26
CA THR A 178 5.88 5.69 10.25
C THR A 178 5.83 4.55 11.24
N GLY A 179 6.40 3.39 10.91
CA GLY A 179 6.26 2.16 11.69
C GLY A 179 4.84 1.58 11.71
N LEU A 180 3.93 2.15 10.93
CA LEU A 180 2.55 1.68 10.80
C LEU A 180 2.44 0.60 9.72
N GLN A 181 1.39 -0.20 9.82
CA GLN A 181 1.12 -1.26 8.84
C GLN A 181 0.67 -0.66 7.50
N SER A 182 1.05 -1.32 6.41
CA SER A 182 0.56 -1.01 5.07
C SER A 182 -0.98 -1.03 5.03
N GLY A 183 -1.56 -0.10 4.28
CA GLY A 183 -3.01 0.09 4.20
C GLY A 183 -3.60 1.04 5.25
N THR A 184 -2.79 1.48 6.25
CA THR A 184 -3.23 2.46 7.25
C THR A 184 -3.42 3.83 6.60
N ILE A 185 -4.50 4.54 6.97
CA ILE A 185 -4.75 5.91 6.53
C ILE A 185 -4.14 6.88 7.55
N VAL A 186 -3.33 7.80 7.08
CA VAL A 186 -2.70 8.86 7.88
C VAL A 186 -3.01 10.24 7.32
N VAL A 187 -2.82 11.26 8.14
CA VAL A 187 -2.88 12.66 7.73
C VAL A 187 -1.46 13.21 7.71
N VAL A 188 -1.03 13.67 6.56
CA VAL A 188 0.28 14.31 6.37
C VAL A 188 0.09 15.81 6.32
N LYS A 189 0.76 16.53 7.22
CA LYS A 189 0.74 17.99 7.30
C LYS A 189 2.09 18.55 6.85
N PHE A 190 2.04 19.51 5.97
CA PHE A 190 3.20 20.31 5.52
C PHE A 190 2.73 21.76 5.27
N GLY A 191 3.44 22.72 5.86
CA GLY A 191 3.00 24.11 5.85
C GLY A 191 1.58 24.27 6.41
N ASN A 192 0.71 24.92 5.67
CA ASN A 192 -0.69 25.14 6.01
C ASN A 192 -1.65 24.06 5.44
N LYS A 193 -1.13 23.08 4.70
CA LYS A 193 -1.92 22.02 4.07
C LYS A 193 -1.86 20.71 4.85
N SER A 194 -2.94 19.95 4.75
CA SER A 194 -3.02 18.59 5.27
C SER A 194 -3.71 17.69 4.24
N VAL A 195 -3.15 16.54 3.99
CA VAL A 195 -3.73 15.55 3.06
C VAL A 195 -3.84 14.19 3.73
N LYS A 196 -4.86 13.42 3.34
CA LYS A 196 -4.99 12.03 3.75
C LYS A 196 -4.33 11.15 2.71
N VAL A 197 -3.54 10.20 3.16
CA VAL A 197 -2.88 9.22 2.29
C VAL A 197 -2.93 7.84 2.94
N ARG A 198 -2.99 6.81 2.13
CA ARG A 198 -2.85 5.42 2.56
C ARG A 198 -1.39 5.00 2.41
N ILE A 199 -0.80 4.39 3.43
CA ILE A 199 0.59 3.92 3.45
C ILE A 199 0.69 2.41 3.34
#